data_44dbabb11f49a2229b7a5e699d0e6446
#
_entry.id   44dbabb11f49a2229b7a5e699d0e6446
#
_cell.length_a   1.000
_cell.length_b   1.000
_cell.length_c   1.000
_cell.angle_alpha   90.00
_cell.angle_beta   90.00
_cell.angle_gamma   90.00
#
_symmetry.space_group_name_H-M   'P 1'
#
loop_
_entity.id
_entity.type
_entity.pdbx_description
1 polymer ?
#
loop_
_entity_poly.entity_id
_entity_poly.type
_entity_poly.pdbx_seq_one_letter_code
_entity_poly.pdbx_strand_id
1 'polypeptide(L)'
;MLERFLRECDAAVLFALTAGVEMDRIIARESVHSPLRGLLAHAAGAERSETACDALMKSVLETMPGREAAGRFSPGYGDLPLAVQRDVFRALPAGKLLGMTLNDEDIMSPSKSVTAIIGLKNRKGSDTDDTAGTAEGPGTDPVL
;
A
#
# COMPACT_ATOMS: atom_id res chain seq x y z
N MET A 1 12.22 6.73 -11.33
CA MET A 1 12.02 5.78 -10.21
C MET A 1 10.62 5.18 -10.27
N LEU A 2 9.56 5.99 -10.39
CA LEU A 2 8.17 5.54 -10.56
C LEU A 2 7.99 4.65 -11.81
N GLU A 3 8.52 5.06 -12.97
CA GLU A 3 8.45 4.27 -14.19
C GLU A 3 9.05 2.86 -14.01
N ARG A 4 10.22 2.79 -13.36
CA ARG A 4 10.86 1.50 -13.05
C ARG A 4 10.02 0.66 -12.10
N PHE A 5 9.41 1.30 -11.09
CA PHE A 5 8.52 0.64 -10.14
C PHE A 5 7.29 0.02 -10.83
N LEU A 6 6.67 0.75 -11.77
CA LEU A 6 5.47 0.30 -12.48
C LEU A 6 5.75 -0.63 -13.67
N ARG A 7 6.99 -0.69 -14.15
CA ARG A 7 7.34 -1.47 -15.37
C ARG A 7 7.04 -2.96 -15.24
N GLU A 8 7.12 -3.50 -14.02
CA GLU A 8 6.85 -4.90 -13.72
C GLU A 8 5.42 -5.14 -13.20
N CYS A 9 4.57 -4.10 -13.23
CA CYS A 9 3.21 -4.15 -12.74
C CYS A 9 2.21 -4.26 -13.90
N ASP A 10 1.22 -5.13 -13.76
CA ASP A 10 0.11 -5.29 -14.73
C ASP A 10 -1.07 -4.39 -14.39
N ALA A 11 -1.15 -3.96 -13.15
CA ALA A 11 -2.19 -3.08 -12.65
C ALA A 11 -1.66 -2.18 -11.54
N ALA A 12 -2.38 -1.11 -11.26
CA ALA A 12 -2.09 -0.22 -10.15
C ALA A 12 -3.39 0.19 -9.45
N VAL A 13 -3.30 0.38 -8.13
CA VAL A 13 -4.41 0.90 -7.31
C VAL A 13 -3.96 2.22 -6.71
N LEU A 14 -4.72 3.28 -7.03
CA LEU A 14 -4.54 4.58 -6.41
C LEU A 14 -5.42 4.66 -5.17
N PHE A 15 -4.85 5.11 -4.04
CA PHE A 15 -5.61 5.25 -2.80
C PHE A 15 -5.28 6.52 -2.04
N ALA A 16 -6.21 6.89 -1.14
CA ALA A 16 -6.04 7.91 -0.12
C ALA A 16 -6.50 7.36 1.23
N LEU A 17 -5.82 7.73 2.30
CA LEU A 17 -6.05 7.28 3.66
C LEU A 17 -5.75 8.41 4.63
N THR A 18 -6.48 8.49 5.74
CA THR A 18 -6.19 9.43 6.83
C THR A 18 -6.42 8.79 8.19
N ALA A 19 -5.58 9.13 9.16
CA ALA A 19 -5.83 8.83 10.57
C ALA A 19 -6.86 9.76 11.21
N GLY A 20 -7.32 10.76 10.45
CA GLY A 20 -8.35 11.71 10.86
C GLY A 20 -7.86 12.90 11.69
N VAL A 21 -8.69 13.92 11.78
CA VAL A 21 -8.40 15.19 12.49
C VAL A 21 -8.16 15.00 13.99
N GLU A 22 -8.72 13.95 14.59
CA GLU A 22 -8.53 13.68 16.03
C GLU A 22 -7.06 13.36 16.34
N MET A 23 -6.33 12.75 15.43
CA MET A 23 -4.90 12.52 15.61
C MET A 23 -4.12 13.86 15.68
N ASP A 24 -4.46 14.83 14.83
CA ASP A 24 -3.84 16.16 14.86
C ASP A 24 -4.15 16.88 16.18
N ARG A 25 -5.39 16.76 16.69
CA ARG A 25 -5.78 17.31 18.00
C ARG A 25 -5.00 16.68 19.15
N ILE A 26 -4.82 15.37 19.13
CA ILE A 26 -4.01 14.66 20.13
C ILE A 26 -2.57 15.16 20.07
N ILE A 27 -1.97 15.23 18.89
CA ILE A 27 -0.60 15.71 18.71
C ILE A 27 -0.45 17.14 19.23
N ALA A 28 -1.35 18.04 18.87
CA ALA A 28 -1.33 19.42 19.32
C ALA A 28 -1.43 19.52 20.85
N ARG A 29 -2.38 18.81 21.47
CA ARG A 29 -2.57 18.79 22.92
C ARG A 29 -1.34 18.26 23.66
N GLU A 30 -0.79 17.12 23.21
CA GLU A 30 0.36 16.51 23.87
C GLU A 30 1.62 17.37 23.72
N SER A 31 1.77 18.07 22.59
CA SER A 31 2.89 18.99 22.34
C SER A 31 2.89 20.20 23.28
N VAL A 32 1.71 20.68 23.69
CA VAL A 32 1.59 21.76 24.71
C VAL A 32 2.05 21.28 26.08
N HIS A 33 1.79 20.03 26.43
CA HIS A 33 2.18 19.49 27.74
C HIS A 33 3.68 19.19 27.83
N SER A 34 4.30 18.65 26.78
CA SER A 34 5.71 18.31 26.76
C SER A 34 6.19 18.04 25.34
N PRO A 35 7.36 18.53 24.93
CA PRO A 35 7.97 18.18 23.64
C PRO A 35 8.11 16.65 23.43
N LEU A 36 8.47 15.92 24.49
CA LEU A 36 8.58 14.46 24.42
C LEU A 36 7.22 13.79 24.15
N ARG A 37 6.17 14.23 24.84
CA ARG A 37 4.81 13.71 24.63
C ARG A 37 4.32 14.02 23.21
N GLY A 38 4.59 15.23 22.72
CA GLY A 38 4.30 15.61 21.33
C GLY A 38 5.01 14.71 20.33
N LEU A 39 6.30 14.44 20.53
CA LEU A 39 7.08 13.54 19.69
C LEU A 39 6.50 12.11 19.67
N LEU A 40 6.15 11.58 20.84
CA LEU A 40 5.54 10.26 20.96
C LEU A 40 4.17 10.20 20.25
N ALA A 41 3.34 11.25 20.38
CA ALA A 41 2.06 11.34 19.70
C ALA A 41 2.24 11.40 18.16
N HIS A 42 3.25 12.14 17.67
CA HIS A 42 3.61 12.16 16.26
C HIS A 42 4.03 10.77 15.76
N ALA A 43 4.87 10.06 16.50
CA ALA A 43 5.33 8.71 16.15
C ALA A 43 4.16 7.72 16.13
N ALA A 44 3.30 7.74 17.15
CA ALA A 44 2.12 6.90 17.19
C ALA A 44 1.15 7.17 16.02
N GLY A 45 0.98 8.44 15.65
CA GLY A 45 0.17 8.81 14.49
C GLY A 45 0.75 8.34 13.17
N ALA A 46 2.08 8.37 13.00
CA ALA A 46 2.76 7.84 11.83
C ALA A 46 2.60 6.32 11.73
N GLU A 47 2.85 5.60 12.83
CA GLU A 47 2.68 4.15 12.91
C GLU A 47 1.24 3.71 12.60
N ARG A 48 0.25 4.45 13.12
CA ARG A 48 -1.16 4.20 12.81
C ARG A 48 -1.45 4.32 11.30
N SER A 49 -0.89 5.32 10.63
CA SER A 49 -1.07 5.51 9.19
C SER A 49 -0.40 4.38 8.40
N GLU A 50 0.81 3.95 8.78
CA GLU A 50 1.50 2.84 8.15
C GLU A 50 0.75 1.52 8.31
N THR A 51 0.32 1.19 9.54
CA THR A 51 -0.49 0.00 9.81
C THR A 51 -1.80 -0.01 8.99
N ALA A 52 -2.45 1.15 8.86
CA ALA A 52 -3.66 1.27 8.06
C ALA A 52 -3.39 1.09 6.56
N CYS A 53 -2.25 1.59 6.05
CA CYS A 53 -1.82 1.35 4.67
C CYS A 53 -1.57 -0.14 4.40
N ASP A 54 -0.94 -0.85 5.34
CA ASP A 54 -0.67 -2.28 5.19
C ASP A 54 -1.97 -3.10 5.22
N ALA A 55 -2.91 -2.74 6.10
CA ALA A 55 -4.24 -3.35 6.14
C ALA A 55 -5.02 -3.11 4.83
N LEU A 56 -4.96 -1.89 4.28
CA LEU A 56 -5.56 -1.57 2.99
C LEU A 56 -4.95 -2.40 1.86
N MET A 57 -3.62 -2.49 1.81
CA MET A 57 -2.92 -3.29 0.80
C MET A 57 -3.31 -4.77 0.87
N LYS A 58 -3.40 -5.33 2.07
CA LYS A 58 -3.91 -6.70 2.28
C LYS A 58 -5.33 -6.85 1.75
N SER A 59 -6.23 -5.94 2.09
CA SER A 59 -7.61 -5.95 1.61
C SER A 59 -7.72 -5.87 0.08
N VAL A 60 -6.89 -5.04 -0.56
CA VAL A 60 -6.81 -4.97 -2.03
C VAL A 60 -6.41 -6.32 -2.62
N LEU A 61 -5.39 -6.99 -2.04
CA LEU A 61 -4.94 -8.30 -2.53
C LEU A 61 -5.99 -9.40 -2.34
N GLU A 62 -6.80 -9.34 -1.29
CA GLU A 62 -7.92 -10.26 -1.07
C GLU A 62 -8.99 -10.15 -2.18
N THR A 63 -9.18 -8.95 -2.75
CA THR A 63 -10.10 -8.73 -3.88
C THR A 63 -9.52 -9.08 -5.24
N MET A 64 -8.21 -9.35 -5.31
CA MET A 64 -7.46 -9.62 -6.56
C MET A 64 -6.65 -10.92 -6.46
N PRO A 65 -7.30 -12.09 -6.44
CA PRO A 65 -6.60 -13.37 -6.30
C PRO A 65 -5.59 -13.58 -7.44
N GLY A 66 -4.46 -14.19 -7.11
CA GLY A 66 -3.37 -14.43 -8.07
C GLY A 66 -2.43 -13.23 -8.28
N ARG A 67 -2.65 -12.12 -7.56
CA ARG A 67 -1.76 -10.95 -7.59
C ARG A 67 -0.94 -10.82 -6.32
N GLU A 68 0.19 -10.13 -6.45
CA GLU A 68 1.02 -9.69 -5.34
C GLU A 68 1.35 -8.21 -5.47
N ALA A 69 1.55 -7.53 -4.34
CA ALA A 69 1.94 -6.13 -4.34
C ALA A 69 3.43 -5.99 -4.57
N ALA A 70 3.82 -5.15 -5.53
CA ALA A 70 5.21 -4.74 -5.74
C ALA A 70 5.67 -3.69 -4.72
N GLY A 71 4.73 -3.10 -3.99
CA GLY A 71 4.96 -2.05 -3.00
C GLY A 71 4.06 -0.84 -3.21
N ARG A 72 4.40 0.26 -2.51
CA ARG A 72 3.69 1.54 -2.57
C ARG A 72 4.63 2.65 -3.05
N PHE A 73 4.09 3.60 -3.81
CA PHE A 73 4.82 4.79 -4.27
C PHE A 73 3.95 6.04 -4.10
N SER A 74 4.45 7.02 -3.35
CA SER A 74 3.70 8.23 -2.98
C SER A 74 4.21 9.47 -3.69
N PRO A 75 3.36 10.48 -3.98
CA PRO A 75 3.81 11.80 -4.39
C PRO A 75 4.81 12.40 -3.39
N GLY A 76 5.83 13.09 -3.89
CA GLY A 76 6.93 13.61 -3.09
C GLY A 76 8.05 12.61 -2.82
N TYR A 77 7.93 11.36 -3.28
CA TYR A 77 8.99 10.36 -3.16
C TYR A 77 9.72 10.14 -4.49
N GLY A 78 11.06 10.07 -4.43
CA GLY A 78 11.90 9.83 -5.60
C GLY A 78 11.72 10.87 -6.69
N ASP A 79 11.33 10.43 -7.89
CA ASP A 79 11.10 11.26 -9.07
C ASP A 79 9.62 11.65 -9.30
N LEU A 80 8.73 11.33 -8.34
CA LEU A 80 7.32 11.72 -8.41
C LEU A 80 7.11 13.04 -7.64
N PRO A 81 6.88 14.17 -8.36
CA PRO A 81 6.72 15.46 -7.70
C PRO A 81 5.55 15.48 -6.71
N LEU A 82 5.69 16.23 -5.62
CA LEU A 82 4.61 16.41 -4.64
C LEU A 82 3.35 17.03 -5.28
N ALA A 83 3.51 17.89 -6.29
CA ALA A 83 2.41 18.52 -7.02
C ALA A 83 1.41 17.52 -7.64
N VAL A 84 1.83 16.26 -7.91
CA VAL A 84 0.94 15.17 -8.36
C VAL A 84 -0.17 14.86 -7.34
N GLN A 85 0.00 15.28 -6.08
CA GLN A 85 -1.03 15.23 -5.05
C GLN A 85 -2.36 15.81 -5.52
N ARG A 86 -2.32 16.93 -6.28
CA ARG A 86 -3.52 17.58 -6.86
C ARG A 86 -4.26 16.67 -7.83
N ASP A 87 -3.52 15.89 -8.63
CA ASP A 87 -4.12 14.96 -9.58
C ASP A 87 -4.75 13.77 -8.86
N VAL A 88 -4.10 13.29 -7.80
CA VAL A 88 -4.67 12.26 -6.92
C VAL A 88 -5.99 12.73 -6.31
N PHE A 89 -6.05 13.97 -5.80
CA PHE A 89 -7.27 14.54 -5.22
C PHE A 89 -8.37 14.82 -6.25
N ARG A 90 -8.02 15.00 -7.53
CA ARG A 90 -9.00 15.08 -8.62
C ARG A 90 -9.54 13.70 -8.99
N ALA A 91 -8.69 12.68 -8.98
CA ALA A 91 -9.04 11.30 -9.32
C ALA A 91 -9.85 10.62 -8.20
N LEU A 92 -9.50 10.92 -6.93
CA LEU A 92 -10.16 10.37 -5.75
C LEU A 92 -10.95 11.48 -5.04
N PRO A 93 -12.22 11.25 -4.67
CA PRO A 93 -13.02 12.24 -3.92
C PRO A 93 -12.59 12.32 -2.44
N ALA A 94 -11.28 12.43 -2.16
CA ALA A 94 -10.69 12.37 -0.82
C ALA A 94 -11.22 13.47 0.10
N GLY A 95 -11.45 14.67 -0.43
CA GLY A 95 -12.06 15.76 0.35
C GLY A 95 -13.47 15.43 0.80
N LYS A 96 -14.29 14.88 -0.11
CA LYS A 96 -15.70 14.57 0.17
C LYS A 96 -15.86 13.35 1.09
N LEU A 97 -15.07 12.31 0.87
CA LEU A 97 -15.23 11.03 1.60
C LEU A 97 -14.42 10.97 2.89
N LEU A 98 -13.26 11.61 2.94
CA LEU A 98 -12.31 11.50 4.04
C LEU A 98 -12.07 12.82 4.78
N GLY A 99 -12.65 13.93 4.30
CA GLY A 99 -12.44 15.26 4.87
C GLY A 99 -11.00 15.76 4.70
N MET A 100 -10.26 15.22 3.73
CA MET A 100 -8.88 15.61 3.44
C MET A 100 -8.85 16.88 2.59
N THR A 101 -7.88 17.74 2.83
CA THR A 101 -7.62 18.94 2.02
C THR A 101 -6.15 19.05 1.66
N LEU A 102 -5.84 19.85 0.62
CA LEU A 102 -4.49 20.27 0.27
C LEU A 102 -4.37 21.77 0.48
N ASN A 103 -3.22 22.21 1.02
CA ASN A 103 -2.87 23.62 1.01
C ASN A 103 -2.18 24.02 -0.31
N ASP A 104 -1.76 25.28 -0.44
CA ASP A 104 -1.10 25.79 -1.64
C ASP A 104 0.27 25.13 -1.92
N GLU A 105 0.88 24.52 -0.91
CA GLU A 105 2.16 23.81 -0.97
C GLU A 105 1.98 22.30 -1.20
N ASP A 106 0.77 21.84 -1.52
CA ASP A 106 0.43 20.44 -1.74
C ASP A 106 0.56 19.55 -0.48
N ILE A 107 0.51 20.15 0.72
CA ILE A 107 0.53 19.42 1.99
C ILE A 107 -0.89 19.05 2.39
N MET A 108 -1.07 17.79 2.77
CA MET A 108 -2.36 17.25 3.20
C MET A 108 -2.74 17.66 4.62
N SER A 109 -4.01 17.92 4.82
CA SER A 109 -4.65 17.99 6.15
C SER A 109 -5.83 17.02 6.16
N PRO A 110 -6.01 16.19 7.22
CA PRO A 110 -5.18 16.01 8.43
C PRO A 110 -3.74 15.60 8.14
N SER A 111 -2.81 15.90 9.07
CA SER A 111 -1.36 15.71 8.86
C SER A 111 -0.95 14.25 8.71
N LYS A 112 -1.69 13.34 9.33
CA LYS A 112 -1.47 11.89 9.27
C LYS A 112 -2.34 11.28 8.18
N SER A 113 -2.10 11.71 6.95
CA SER A 113 -2.76 11.26 5.72
C SER A 113 -1.74 10.74 4.73
N VAL A 114 -2.15 9.81 3.90
CA VAL A 114 -1.32 9.17 2.88
C VAL A 114 -2.11 9.09 1.58
N THR A 115 -1.45 9.44 0.48
CA THR A 115 -1.87 9.08 -0.88
C THR A 115 -0.77 8.28 -1.53
N ALA A 116 -1.11 7.21 -2.22
CA ALA A 116 -0.10 6.40 -2.89
C ALA A 116 -0.70 5.56 -4.03
N ILE A 117 0.20 5.02 -4.83
CA ILE A 117 -0.05 4.03 -5.86
C ILE A 117 0.48 2.69 -5.35
N ILE A 118 -0.36 1.66 -5.29
CA ILE A 118 0.06 0.27 -5.09
C ILE A 118 0.28 -0.33 -6.47
N GLY A 119 1.50 -0.78 -6.75
CA GLY A 119 1.79 -1.57 -7.95
C GLY A 119 1.40 -3.03 -7.72
N LEU A 120 0.72 -3.63 -8.68
CA LEU A 120 0.28 -5.03 -8.63
C LEU A 120 0.89 -5.79 -9.80
N LYS A 121 1.41 -6.98 -9.53
CA LYS A 121 1.92 -7.92 -10.54
C LYS A 121 1.33 -9.31 -10.34
N ASN A 122 1.32 -10.11 -11.39
CA ASN A 122 0.89 -11.50 -11.27
C ASN A 122 1.87 -12.27 -10.39
N ARG A 123 1.34 -13.03 -9.44
CA ARG A 123 2.16 -13.95 -8.65
C ARG A 123 2.75 -14.98 -9.59
N LYS A 124 4.08 -15.07 -9.66
CA LYS A 124 4.75 -16.15 -10.38
C LYS A 124 4.28 -17.47 -9.75
N GLY A 125 3.68 -18.35 -10.56
CA GLY A 125 3.31 -19.68 -10.11
C GLY A 125 4.55 -20.34 -9.49
N SER A 126 4.43 -20.93 -8.31
CA SER A 126 5.39 -21.94 -7.90
C SER A 126 5.29 -23.03 -8.93
N ASP A 127 6.34 -23.23 -9.72
CA ASP A 127 6.52 -24.44 -10.51
C ASP A 127 6.49 -25.60 -9.50
N THR A 128 5.30 -26.17 -9.30
CA THR A 128 5.19 -27.50 -8.77
C THR A 128 5.69 -28.39 -9.89
N ASP A 129 6.95 -28.78 -9.75
CA ASP A 129 7.57 -29.85 -10.51
C ASP A 129 6.76 -31.13 -10.26
N ASP A 130 5.70 -31.34 -11.07
CA ASP A 130 4.98 -32.58 -11.19
C ASP A 130 5.85 -33.54 -12.02
N THR A 131 6.95 -33.98 -11.44
CA THR A 131 7.57 -35.23 -11.86
C THR A 131 6.65 -36.36 -11.40
N ALA A 132 5.60 -36.58 -12.19
CA ALA A 132 4.89 -37.84 -12.16
C ALA A 132 5.85 -38.96 -12.59
N GLY A 133 6.47 -39.57 -11.59
CA GLY A 133 7.22 -40.79 -11.77
C GLY A 133 6.32 -41.88 -12.32
N THR A 134 6.49 -42.22 -13.58
CA THR A 134 6.01 -43.46 -14.18
C THR A 134 6.64 -44.63 -13.44
N ALA A 135 5.90 -45.22 -12.53
CA ALA A 135 6.23 -46.54 -11.94
C ALA A 135 5.92 -47.59 -12.98
N GLU A 136 6.95 -48.08 -13.68
CA GLU A 136 6.90 -49.35 -14.40
C GLU A 136 6.70 -50.49 -13.38
N GLY A 137 5.57 -51.12 -13.46
CA GLY A 137 5.31 -52.37 -12.73
C GLY A 137 6.06 -53.56 -13.34
N PRO A 138 6.56 -54.49 -12.53
CA PRO A 138 7.30 -55.65 -13.06
C PRO A 138 6.38 -56.64 -13.77
N GLY A 139 6.80 -57.02 -14.96
CA GLY A 139 6.14 -58.04 -15.76
C GLY A 139 6.11 -59.39 -15.04
N THR A 140 4.94 -60.02 -15.04
CA THR A 140 4.79 -61.42 -14.70
C THR A 140 4.80 -62.23 -15.99
N ASP A 141 5.84 -63.01 -16.18
CA ASP A 141 5.90 -64.06 -17.19
C ASP A 141 4.88 -65.19 -16.86
N PRO A 142 4.19 -65.73 -17.86
CA PRO A 142 3.36 -66.91 -17.62
C PRO A 142 4.25 -68.17 -17.77
N VAL A 143 4.27 -68.98 -16.70
CA VAL A 143 4.78 -70.36 -16.74
C VAL A 143 3.61 -71.30 -16.99
N LEU A 144 3.68 -72.03 -18.13
CA LEU A 144 3.04 -73.30 -18.52
C LEU A 144 1.67 -73.65 -17.92
#